data_909c8cd2b572a722ec57391095500f9c
#
_entry.id   909c8cd2b572a722ec57391095500f9c
#
_cell.length_a   1.000
_cell.length_b   1.000
_cell.length_c   1.000
_cell.angle_alpha   90.00
_cell.angle_beta   90.00
_cell.angle_gamma   90.00
#
_symmetry.space_group_name_H-M   'P 1'
#
loop_
_entity.id
_entity.type
_entity.pdbx_description
1 polymer ?
#
loop_
_entity_poly.entity_id
_entity_poly.type
_entity_poly.pdbx_seq_one_letter_code
_entity_poly.pdbx_strand_id
1 'polypeptide(L)'
;GNNSPLFVIDGFIAGTDFNLSNLNVNDVESIEVLKDASSLAIYGTRGAAGVILINTKSGKSVQEGKIDVSINHYSSVQQVYNYPEMADIGTWAEYWNEGVTLVPGPDGFGFNDPALADMATHAPNWESITPTDWSGLITRNGRIDNTDVNISGNSKKSNYFISYNRFFQEGIIT
;
A
#
# COMPACT_ATOMS: atom_id res chain seq x y z
N GLY A 1 -2.28 -22.60 13.17
CA GLY A 1 -0.92 -22.60 12.64
C GLY A 1 -0.75 -21.40 11.71
N ASN A 2 0.42 -20.79 11.72
CA ASN A 2 0.74 -19.72 10.79
C ASN A 2 0.76 -20.29 9.37
N ASN A 3 -0.08 -19.77 8.49
CA ASN A 3 -0.21 -20.25 7.10
C ASN A 3 0.65 -19.43 6.12
N SER A 4 1.61 -18.64 6.65
CA SER A 4 2.52 -17.83 5.87
C SER A 4 3.67 -18.69 5.32
N PRO A 5 4.10 -18.48 4.06
CA PRO A 5 5.23 -19.18 3.49
C PRO A 5 6.54 -18.77 4.17
N LEU A 6 7.54 -19.64 4.14
CA LEU A 6 8.88 -19.35 4.58
C LEU A 6 9.66 -18.60 3.49
N PHE A 7 10.24 -17.47 3.81
CA PHE A 7 11.10 -16.73 2.88
C PHE A 7 12.57 -17.13 3.08
N VAL A 8 13.23 -17.40 1.98
CA VAL A 8 14.67 -17.71 1.91
C VAL A 8 15.31 -16.80 0.88
N ILE A 9 16.29 -16.00 1.29
CA ILE A 9 16.96 -15.01 0.42
C ILE A 9 18.44 -15.40 0.35
N ASP A 10 18.91 -15.64 -0.87
CA ASP A 10 20.30 -16.09 -1.15
C ASP A 10 20.74 -17.27 -0.28
N GLY A 11 19.82 -18.18 0.00
CA GLY A 11 20.05 -19.36 0.85
C GLY A 11 19.92 -19.11 2.35
N PHE A 12 19.69 -17.87 2.80
CA PHE A 12 19.47 -17.54 4.21
C PHE A 12 17.96 -17.50 4.52
N ILE A 13 17.58 -18.11 5.64
CA ILE A 13 16.18 -18.13 6.08
C ILE A 13 15.84 -16.76 6.69
N ALA A 14 15.00 -16.00 5.98
CA ALA A 14 14.50 -14.71 6.46
C ALA A 14 13.29 -14.83 7.41
N GLY A 15 12.60 -15.99 7.40
CA GLY A 15 11.45 -16.26 8.27
C GLY A 15 10.10 -16.16 7.56
N THR A 16 9.02 -16.31 8.33
CA THR A 16 7.62 -16.20 7.84
C THR A 16 7.09 -14.78 7.89
N ASP A 17 7.71 -13.91 8.66
CA ASP A 17 7.27 -12.53 8.92
C ASP A 17 8.07 -11.52 8.07
N PHE A 18 8.82 -12.03 7.08
CA PHE A 18 9.60 -11.16 6.21
C PHE A 18 8.68 -10.27 5.36
N ASN A 19 8.93 -8.96 5.42
CA ASN A 19 8.17 -8.00 4.62
C ASN A 19 8.87 -7.78 3.27
N LEU A 20 8.24 -8.26 2.20
CA LEU A 20 8.73 -8.09 0.82
C LEU A 20 8.91 -6.63 0.40
N SER A 21 8.21 -5.69 1.05
CA SER A 21 8.38 -4.26 0.76
C SER A 21 9.78 -3.72 1.12
N ASN A 22 10.53 -4.46 1.95
CA ASN A 22 11.91 -4.10 2.30
C ASN A 22 12.93 -4.53 1.24
N LEU A 23 12.50 -5.33 0.26
CA LEU A 23 13.35 -5.79 -0.82
C LEU A 23 13.11 -4.94 -2.06
N ASN A 24 14.18 -4.38 -2.61
CA ASN A 24 14.08 -3.71 -3.90
C ASN A 24 13.89 -4.74 -5.02
N VAL A 25 12.79 -4.66 -5.74
CA VAL A 25 12.46 -5.58 -6.84
C VAL A 25 13.55 -5.58 -7.94
N ASN A 26 14.23 -4.44 -8.13
CA ASN A 26 15.31 -4.32 -9.12
C ASN A 26 16.57 -5.11 -8.74
N ASP A 27 16.71 -5.52 -7.47
CA ASP A 27 17.84 -6.32 -7.00
C ASP A 27 17.58 -7.83 -7.12
N VAL A 28 16.34 -8.22 -7.43
CA VAL A 28 15.94 -9.62 -7.56
C VAL A 28 16.37 -10.17 -8.93
N GLU A 29 17.03 -11.32 -8.93
CA GLU A 29 17.37 -12.10 -10.12
C GLU A 29 16.29 -13.14 -10.44
N SER A 30 15.84 -13.90 -9.42
CA SER A 30 14.79 -14.90 -9.58
C SER A 30 13.98 -15.09 -8.29
N ILE A 31 12.73 -15.50 -8.48
CA ILE A 31 11.85 -15.94 -7.40
C ILE A 31 11.33 -17.34 -7.76
N GLU A 32 11.51 -18.27 -6.85
CA GLU A 32 11.03 -19.65 -7.00
C GLU A 32 10.10 -19.98 -5.84
N VAL A 33 9.00 -20.66 -6.14
CA VAL A 33 8.03 -21.10 -5.13
C VAL A 33 8.05 -22.61 -5.03
N LEU A 34 8.50 -23.12 -3.89
CA LEU A 34 8.53 -24.56 -3.60
C LEU A 34 7.26 -24.95 -2.84
N LYS A 35 6.53 -25.93 -3.39
CA LYS A 35 5.30 -26.45 -2.80
C LYS A 35 5.31 -27.98 -2.68
N ASP A 36 6.25 -28.65 -3.32
CA ASP A 36 6.37 -30.11 -3.30
C ASP A 36 7.12 -30.59 -2.06
N ALA A 37 6.68 -31.71 -1.51
CA ALA A 37 7.21 -32.25 -0.26
C ALA A 37 8.71 -32.57 -0.30
N SER A 38 9.23 -32.97 -1.47
CA SER A 38 10.65 -33.27 -1.65
C SER A 38 11.53 -32.03 -1.52
N SER A 39 11.13 -30.92 -2.14
CA SER A 39 11.85 -29.64 -2.07
C SER A 39 11.71 -28.98 -0.70
N LEU A 40 10.59 -29.19 0.00
CA LEU A 40 10.35 -28.64 1.33
C LEU A 40 11.12 -29.37 2.44
N ALA A 41 11.54 -30.61 2.20
CA ALA A 41 12.17 -31.46 3.22
C ALA A 41 13.41 -30.81 3.86
N ILE A 42 14.19 -30.02 3.12
CA ILE A 42 15.40 -29.35 3.61
C ILE A 42 15.06 -28.19 4.58
N TYR A 43 13.84 -27.67 4.55
CA TYR A 43 13.39 -26.56 5.40
C TYR A 43 12.58 -27.03 6.64
N GLY A 44 12.30 -28.35 6.70
CA GLY A 44 11.60 -28.99 7.81
C GLY A 44 10.19 -28.46 8.02
N THR A 45 9.75 -28.44 9.28
CA THR A 45 8.38 -28.00 9.64
C THR A 45 8.10 -26.53 9.32
N ARG A 46 9.14 -25.69 9.25
CA ARG A 46 8.99 -24.28 8.90
C ARG A 46 8.57 -24.07 7.43
N GLY A 47 8.87 -25.00 6.57
CA GLY A 47 8.47 -24.97 5.16
C GLY A 47 7.07 -25.55 4.88
N ALA A 48 6.33 -25.99 5.90
CA ALA A 48 5.06 -26.71 5.70
C ALA A 48 3.99 -25.92 4.91
N ALA A 49 4.00 -24.58 4.98
CA ALA A 49 3.11 -23.71 4.21
C ALA A 49 3.67 -23.34 2.82
N GLY A 50 4.81 -23.90 2.43
CA GLY A 50 5.56 -23.55 1.23
C GLY A 50 6.79 -22.70 1.53
N VAL A 51 7.72 -22.66 0.57
CA VAL A 51 8.94 -21.84 0.66
C VAL A 51 9.05 -20.96 -0.57
N ILE A 52 9.36 -19.70 -0.36
CA ILE A 52 9.66 -18.73 -1.42
C ILE A 52 11.17 -18.45 -1.38
N LEU A 53 11.85 -18.91 -2.44
CA LEU A 53 13.27 -18.64 -2.64
C LEU A 53 13.41 -17.35 -3.44
N ILE A 54 14.20 -16.45 -2.96
CA ILE A 54 14.54 -15.20 -3.63
C ILE A 54 16.05 -15.18 -3.82
N ASN A 55 16.48 -15.15 -5.07
CA ASN A 55 17.89 -14.99 -5.41
C ASN A 55 18.12 -13.54 -5.87
N THR A 56 19.08 -12.88 -5.26
CA THR A 56 19.46 -11.52 -5.64
C THR A 56 20.55 -11.54 -6.70
N LYS A 57 20.63 -10.46 -7.47
CA LYS A 57 21.65 -10.27 -8.51
C LYS A 57 23.05 -10.32 -7.89
N SER A 58 23.97 -11.00 -8.53
CA SER A 58 25.31 -11.24 -7.99
C SER A 58 26.46 -10.79 -8.90
N GLY A 59 26.13 -10.22 -10.05
CA GLY A 59 27.12 -9.87 -11.08
C GLY A 59 27.64 -11.04 -11.89
N LYS A 60 27.28 -12.30 -11.57
CA LYS A 60 27.72 -13.50 -12.31
C LYS A 60 27.25 -13.53 -13.76
N SER A 61 26.12 -12.90 -14.05
CA SER A 61 25.54 -12.77 -15.39
C SER A 61 26.32 -11.79 -16.28
N VAL A 62 27.17 -10.95 -15.70
CA VAL A 62 27.98 -9.99 -16.44
C VAL A 62 29.17 -10.71 -17.10
N GLN A 63 29.47 -10.36 -18.36
CA GLN A 63 30.61 -10.93 -19.06
C GLN A 63 31.91 -10.64 -18.30
N GLU A 64 32.81 -11.66 -18.23
CA GLU A 64 34.10 -11.51 -17.55
C GLU A 64 34.90 -10.28 -18.06
N GLY A 65 35.40 -9.51 -17.13
CA GLY A 65 36.18 -8.29 -17.41
C GLY A 65 35.32 -7.05 -17.76
N LYS A 66 33.99 -7.19 -17.70
CA LYS A 66 33.09 -6.04 -17.94
C LYS A 66 32.40 -5.58 -16.64
N ILE A 67 31.98 -4.34 -16.68
CA ILE A 67 31.14 -3.70 -15.68
C ILE A 67 29.84 -3.32 -16.39
N ASP A 68 28.71 -3.64 -15.77
CA ASP A 68 27.39 -3.22 -16.19
C ASP A 68 26.85 -2.19 -15.21
N VAL A 69 26.34 -1.07 -15.73
CA VAL A 69 25.75 0.00 -14.93
C VAL A 69 24.34 0.26 -15.46
N SER A 70 23.37 0.11 -14.62
CA SER A 70 21.98 0.44 -14.92
C SER A 70 21.46 1.54 -14.01
N ILE A 71 20.77 2.52 -14.60
CA ILE A 71 20.12 3.61 -13.88
C ILE A 71 18.66 3.63 -14.32
N ASN A 72 17.77 3.47 -13.37
CA ASN A 72 16.34 3.59 -13.58
C ASN A 72 15.79 4.74 -12.74
N HIS A 73 15.04 5.60 -13.38
CA HIS A 73 14.35 6.69 -12.68
C HIS A 73 12.93 6.79 -13.21
N TYR A 74 11.97 6.88 -12.27
CA TYR A 74 10.62 7.26 -12.61
C TYR A 74 10.07 8.29 -11.63
N SER A 75 9.24 9.16 -12.15
CA SER A 75 8.47 10.12 -11.37
C SER A 75 7.01 9.99 -11.76
N SER A 76 6.13 9.98 -10.77
CA SER A 76 4.68 9.87 -11.00
C SER A 76 3.92 10.76 -10.04
N VAL A 77 2.67 11.04 -10.39
CA VAL A 77 1.74 11.79 -9.56
C VAL A 77 0.66 10.83 -9.08
N GLN A 78 0.48 10.80 -7.77
CA GLN A 78 -0.58 10.07 -7.11
C GLN A 78 -1.72 11.02 -6.82
N GLN A 79 -2.94 10.63 -7.19
CA GLN A 79 -4.14 11.41 -6.90
C GLN A 79 -5.27 10.48 -6.48
N VAL A 80 -6.22 11.01 -5.73
CA VAL A 80 -7.44 10.26 -5.44
C VAL A 80 -8.26 10.17 -6.72
N TYR A 81 -8.52 8.94 -7.17
CA TYR A 81 -9.21 8.71 -8.44
C TYR A 81 -10.73 8.88 -8.33
N ASN A 82 -11.30 8.44 -7.22
CA ASN A 82 -12.74 8.49 -7.02
C ASN A 82 -13.06 8.77 -5.55
N TYR A 83 -13.88 9.78 -5.33
CA TYR A 83 -14.50 10.04 -4.03
C TYR A 83 -15.90 9.46 -4.02
N PRO A 84 -16.36 8.92 -2.90
CA PRO A 84 -17.79 8.69 -2.74
C PRO A 84 -18.54 10.01 -2.96
N GLU A 85 -19.59 9.97 -3.75
CA GLU A 85 -20.50 11.11 -3.83
C GLU A 85 -21.10 11.35 -2.45
N MET A 86 -20.80 12.49 -1.87
CA MET A 86 -21.37 12.90 -0.61
C MET A 86 -22.70 13.58 -0.88
N ALA A 87 -23.69 13.28 -0.05
CA ALA A 87 -24.97 13.99 -0.13
C ALA A 87 -24.73 15.51 0.02
N ASP A 88 -25.37 16.29 -0.82
CA ASP A 88 -25.42 17.73 -0.60
C ASP A 88 -26.19 18.04 0.70
N ILE A 89 -26.04 19.27 1.20
CA ILE A 89 -26.62 19.65 2.49
C ILE A 89 -28.14 19.53 2.52
N GLY A 90 -28.79 19.73 1.36
CA GLY A 90 -30.25 19.59 1.23
C GLY A 90 -30.67 18.13 1.36
N THR A 91 -30.09 17.26 0.57
CA THR A 91 -30.32 15.82 0.62
C THR A 91 -30.01 15.25 2.00
N TRP A 92 -28.92 15.71 2.62
CA TRP A 92 -28.56 15.28 3.99
C TRP A 92 -29.63 15.72 5.00
N ALA A 93 -30.13 16.95 4.93
CA ALA A 93 -31.16 17.46 5.81
C ALA A 93 -32.51 16.72 5.62
N GLU A 94 -32.86 16.37 4.37
CA GLU A 94 -34.04 15.56 4.08
C GLU A 94 -33.92 14.18 4.75
N TYR A 95 -32.82 13.48 4.55
CA TYR A 95 -32.59 12.17 5.19
C TYR A 95 -32.56 12.25 6.70
N TRP A 96 -31.99 13.33 7.26
CA TRP A 96 -32.01 13.56 8.69
C TRP A 96 -33.44 13.69 9.21
N ASN A 97 -34.27 14.53 8.59
CA ASN A 97 -35.65 14.75 8.98
C ASN A 97 -36.50 13.47 8.81
N GLU A 98 -36.28 12.72 7.75
CA GLU A 98 -36.92 11.42 7.53
C GLU A 98 -36.51 10.42 8.62
N GLY A 99 -35.22 10.31 8.95
CA GLY A 99 -34.71 9.42 10.00
C GLY A 99 -35.29 9.76 11.38
N VAL A 100 -35.45 11.04 11.69
CA VAL A 100 -36.08 11.51 12.94
C VAL A 100 -37.55 11.09 13.01
N THR A 101 -38.26 11.09 11.89
CA THR A 101 -39.69 10.73 11.87
C THR A 101 -39.92 9.23 11.86
N LEU A 102 -39.03 8.44 11.26
CA LEU A 102 -39.17 6.99 11.07
C LEU A 102 -38.68 6.15 12.24
N VAL A 103 -37.79 6.67 13.07
CA VAL A 103 -37.18 5.93 14.20
C VAL A 103 -37.51 6.63 15.52
N PRO A 104 -38.72 6.45 16.07
CA PRO A 104 -39.06 6.91 17.41
C PRO A 104 -38.27 6.08 18.42
N GLY A 105 -37.20 6.63 18.98
CA GLY A 105 -36.45 5.99 20.07
C GLY A 105 -37.26 5.94 21.34
N PRO A 106 -37.40 4.76 21.99
CA PRO A 106 -38.15 4.65 23.26
C PRO A 106 -37.46 5.38 24.40
N ASP A 107 -36.19 5.75 24.29
CA ASP A 107 -35.36 6.25 25.40
C ASP A 107 -34.74 7.62 25.14
N GLY A 108 -35.24 8.37 24.17
CA GLY A 108 -34.65 9.68 23.81
C GLY A 108 -33.29 9.63 23.13
N PHE A 109 -32.75 8.44 22.88
CA PHE A 109 -31.57 8.16 22.09
C PHE A 109 -31.90 7.75 20.65
N GLY A 110 -32.92 8.24 20.12
CA GLY A 110 -33.20 8.21 18.71
C GLY A 110 -33.12 9.65 18.24
N PHE A 111 -33.18 9.84 16.97
CA PHE A 111 -33.37 11.14 16.33
C PHE A 111 -34.68 11.84 16.77
N ASN A 112 -35.27 11.45 17.90
CA ASN A 112 -36.53 11.93 18.46
C ASN A 112 -36.37 13.04 19.51
N ASP A 113 -35.18 13.64 19.58
CA ASP A 113 -35.08 14.91 20.31
C ASP A 113 -35.82 15.98 19.48
N PRO A 114 -36.94 16.52 20.00
CA PRO A 114 -37.66 17.59 19.31
C PRO A 114 -36.74 18.78 19.01
N ALA A 115 -35.63 18.92 19.74
CA ALA A 115 -34.63 19.93 19.51
C ALA A 115 -33.74 19.64 18.30
N LEU A 116 -33.65 18.38 17.85
CA LEU A 116 -32.92 17.98 16.65
C LEU A 116 -33.83 17.58 15.48
N ALA A 117 -35.15 17.55 15.73
CA ALA A 117 -36.15 17.01 14.83
C ALA A 117 -36.35 17.83 13.55
N ASP A 118 -35.90 19.05 13.51
CA ASP A 118 -36.08 19.91 12.35
C ASP A 118 -34.80 20.73 12.09
N MET A 119 -34.03 20.26 11.10
CA MET A 119 -32.85 20.99 10.67
C MET A 119 -33.22 22.37 10.13
N ALA A 120 -34.42 22.54 9.58
CA ALA A 120 -34.87 23.83 9.07
C ALA A 120 -35.14 24.83 10.22
N THR A 121 -35.56 24.36 11.41
CA THR A 121 -35.73 25.21 12.59
C THR A 121 -34.43 25.47 13.33
N HIS A 122 -33.51 24.53 13.33
CA HIS A 122 -32.20 24.68 14.01
C HIS A 122 -31.14 25.38 13.15
N ALA A 123 -31.27 25.24 11.84
CA ALA A 123 -30.45 25.92 10.86
C ALA A 123 -31.34 26.61 9.81
N PRO A 124 -32.08 27.68 10.17
CA PRO A 124 -33.08 28.27 9.28
C PRO A 124 -32.50 28.82 7.98
N ASN A 125 -31.19 28.90 7.87
CA ASN A 125 -30.48 29.34 6.66
C ASN A 125 -29.63 28.23 6.05
N TRP A 126 -29.92 26.96 6.36
CA TRP A 126 -29.11 25.83 5.85
C TRP A 126 -29.05 25.80 4.31
N GLU A 127 -30.12 26.23 3.63
CA GLU A 127 -30.16 26.35 2.17
C GLU A 127 -29.17 27.39 1.62
N SER A 128 -28.79 28.36 2.44
CA SER A 128 -27.82 29.39 2.06
C SER A 128 -26.39 29.03 2.43
N ILE A 129 -26.18 27.91 3.14
CA ILE A 129 -24.84 27.46 3.53
C ILE A 129 -24.16 26.85 2.31
N THR A 130 -23.03 27.42 1.91
CA THR A 130 -22.21 26.82 0.86
C THR A 130 -21.58 25.53 1.40
N PRO A 131 -21.81 24.37 0.78
CA PRO A 131 -21.18 23.14 1.21
C PRO A 131 -19.65 23.28 1.18
N THR A 132 -19.00 22.85 2.26
CA THR A 132 -17.55 22.80 2.28
C THR A 132 -17.08 21.54 1.56
N ASP A 133 -16.25 21.69 0.55
CA ASP A 133 -15.56 20.56 -0.09
C ASP A 133 -14.45 20.02 0.82
N TRP A 134 -14.84 19.17 1.76
CA TRP A 134 -13.91 18.51 2.67
C TRP A 134 -12.90 17.65 1.95
N SER A 135 -13.32 16.99 0.87
CA SER A 135 -12.43 16.15 0.07
C SER A 135 -11.30 16.96 -0.55
N GLY A 136 -11.61 18.10 -1.15
CA GLY A 136 -10.62 19.01 -1.71
C GLY A 136 -9.71 19.63 -0.66
N LEU A 137 -10.22 19.84 0.57
CA LEU A 137 -9.43 20.42 1.67
C LEU A 137 -8.43 19.45 2.27
N ILE A 138 -8.78 18.16 2.39
CA ILE A 138 -7.95 17.15 3.07
C ILE A 138 -7.05 16.37 2.12
N THR A 139 -7.23 16.53 0.81
CA THR A 139 -6.44 15.78 -0.17
C THR A 139 -5.63 16.70 -1.06
N ARG A 140 -4.52 16.16 -1.52
CA ARG A 140 -3.64 16.81 -2.48
C ARG A 140 -3.08 15.79 -3.45
N ASN A 141 -2.54 16.25 -4.56
CA ASN A 141 -1.73 15.41 -5.42
C ASN A 141 -0.39 15.13 -4.73
N GLY A 142 -0.05 13.87 -4.57
CA GLY A 142 1.24 13.42 -4.03
C GLY A 142 2.21 13.09 -5.14
N ARG A 143 3.49 13.40 -4.95
CA ARG A 143 4.56 13.03 -5.87
C ARG A 143 5.21 11.73 -5.40
N ILE A 144 5.55 10.87 -6.35
CA ILE A 144 6.35 9.67 -6.13
C ILE A 144 7.59 9.76 -7.03
N ASP A 145 8.77 9.65 -6.44
CA ASP A 145 10.03 9.55 -7.17
C ASP A 145 10.77 8.29 -6.73
N ASN A 146 11.24 7.53 -7.69
CA ASN A 146 12.12 6.42 -7.43
C ASN A 146 13.34 6.49 -8.34
N THR A 147 14.52 6.30 -7.75
CA THR A 147 15.78 6.26 -8.47
C THR A 147 16.57 5.05 -8.02
N ASP A 148 16.87 4.16 -8.96
CA ASP A 148 17.70 2.98 -8.77
C ASP A 148 19.00 3.14 -9.55
N VAL A 149 20.11 2.86 -8.91
CA VAL A 149 21.42 2.79 -9.53
C VAL A 149 22.04 1.45 -9.18
N ASN A 150 22.33 0.63 -10.18
CA ASN A 150 22.91 -0.69 -10.00
C ASN A 150 24.24 -0.77 -10.75
N ILE A 151 25.24 -1.31 -10.08
CA ILE A 151 26.56 -1.55 -10.64
C ILE A 151 26.90 -3.01 -10.41
N SER A 152 27.16 -3.74 -11.47
CA SER A 152 27.56 -5.14 -11.40
C SER A 152 28.81 -5.39 -12.22
N GLY A 153 29.62 -6.33 -11.77
CA GLY A 153 30.83 -6.68 -12.47
C GLY A 153 31.27 -8.10 -12.19
N ASN A 154 31.96 -8.67 -13.16
CA ASN A 154 32.50 -10.01 -13.11
C ASN A 154 33.96 -10.02 -13.51
N SER A 155 34.79 -10.69 -12.72
CA SER A 155 36.19 -10.88 -12.93
C SER A 155 36.55 -12.35 -12.71
N LYS A 156 37.70 -12.82 -13.20
CA LYS A 156 38.18 -14.19 -12.96
C LYS A 156 38.18 -14.65 -11.52
N LYS A 157 38.30 -13.72 -10.57
CA LYS A 157 38.45 -14.02 -9.14
C LYS A 157 37.27 -13.58 -8.29
N SER A 158 36.41 -12.69 -8.80
CA SER A 158 35.33 -12.09 -8.03
C SER A 158 34.20 -11.58 -8.89
N ASN A 159 33.01 -11.65 -8.39
CA ASN A 159 31.84 -10.99 -8.92
C ASN A 159 31.25 -10.12 -7.83
N TYR A 160 30.65 -9.01 -8.23
CA TYR A 160 30.04 -8.07 -7.30
C TYR A 160 28.77 -7.46 -7.90
N PHE A 161 27.88 -7.10 -7.02
CA PHE A 161 26.68 -6.33 -7.29
C PHE A 161 26.53 -5.28 -6.19
N ILE A 162 26.30 -4.04 -6.58
CA ILE A 162 26.06 -2.91 -5.70
C ILE A 162 24.81 -2.22 -6.18
N SER A 163 23.85 -2.04 -5.29
CA SER A 163 22.62 -1.30 -5.59
C SER A 163 22.44 -0.11 -4.66
N TYR A 164 21.87 0.95 -5.19
CA TYR A 164 21.40 2.09 -4.44
C TYR A 164 20.00 2.44 -4.91
N ASN A 165 19.06 2.46 -3.98
CA ASN A 165 17.68 2.88 -4.23
C ASN A 165 17.32 4.09 -3.38
N ARG A 166 16.69 5.07 -4.01
CA ARG A 166 16.07 6.21 -3.33
C ARG A 166 14.60 6.26 -3.72
N PHE A 167 13.74 5.95 -2.77
CA PHE A 167 12.29 6.08 -2.91
C PHE A 167 11.78 7.26 -2.10
N PHE A 168 10.97 8.10 -2.72
CA PHE A 168 10.31 9.24 -2.09
C PHE A 168 8.83 9.22 -2.48
N GLN A 169 7.95 9.34 -1.50
CA GLN A 169 6.52 9.41 -1.72
C GLN A 169 5.91 10.47 -0.80
N GLU A 170 5.17 11.38 -1.40
CA GLU A 170 4.33 12.32 -0.66
C GLU A 170 2.96 11.73 -0.38
N GLY A 171 2.46 11.94 0.84
CA GLY A 171 1.09 11.57 1.17
C GLY A 171 0.07 12.41 0.40
N ILE A 172 -1.05 11.78 0.05
CA ILE A 172 -2.20 12.43 -0.62
C ILE A 172 -3.17 13.07 0.37
N ILE A 173 -2.98 12.84 1.67
CA ILE A 173 -3.72 13.49 2.76
C ILE A 173 -2.83 14.58 3.34
N THR A 174 -3.39 15.78 3.51
CA THR A 174 -2.71 16.95 4.10
C THR A 174 -2.74 16.89 5.61
#